data_974ad9ce1429e70e2273800dfd81cca6
#
_entry.id   974ad9ce1429e70e2273800dfd81cca6
#
_cell.length_a   1.000
_cell.length_b   1.000
_cell.length_c   1.000
_cell.angle_alpha   90.00
_cell.angle_beta   90.00
_cell.angle_gamma   90.00
#
_symmetry.space_group_name_H-M   'P 1'
#
loop_
_entity.id
_entity.type
_entity.pdbx_description
1 polymer ?
#
loop_
_entity_poly.entity_id
_entity_poly.type
_entity_poly.pdbx_seq_one_letter_code
_entity_poly.pdbx_strand_id
1 'polypeptide(L)'
;LAVGTLTGCGSKKEDNRLVIWTNMNVEVDTLQKYADTWGEQNGYEVEVIHQSPSVQQFAQAVKSAEGPDAVVGIPNDQLADYVNAGLTAEVPAELYKDADFSEAAVQACYVDGKRYAPPLSVETTALFYNTDMVEKVPATWEELVEQAVENGGVQFDATSIYYDLGFVRACGGYIFNYQNGAYDTSDIGLANDGAVQAYHFLDDLCSRYGLITADVTADIARSNFQNGKCAYYIGGPWDIDGFTS
;
A
#
# COMPACT_ATOMS: atom_id res chain seq x y z
N LEU A 1 51.37 25.24 -12.86
CA LEU A 1 50.06 24.60 -12.95
C LEU A 1 49.80 23.87 -11.63
N ALA A 2 49.06 24.51 -10.72
CA ALA A 2 48.60 23.89 -9.47
C ALA A 2 47.25 23.19 -9.74
N VAL A 3 47.22 21.86 -9.63
CA VAL A 3 46.00 21.07 -9.64
C VAL A 3 45.41 21.11 -8.23
N GLY A 4 44.40 21.93 -8.05
CA GLY A 4 43.63 21.95 -6.81
C GLY A 4 42.70 20.72 -6.77
N THR A 5 42.99 19.80 -5.89
CA THR A 5 42.05 18.74 -5.50
C THR A 5 40.93 19.36 -4.66
N LEU A 6 39.74 19.48 -5.25
CA LEU A 6 38.52 19.75 -4.50
C LEU A 6 38.17 18.47 -3.70
N THR A 7 38.63 18.42 -2.47
CA THR A 7 38.08 17.50 -1.47
C THR A 7 36.71 18.05 -1.06
N GLY A 8 35.66 17.46 -1.61
CA GLY A 8 34.30 17.64 -1.11
C GLY A 8 34.25 17.13 0.33
N CYS A 9 33.97 18.02 1.28
CA CYS A 9 33.58 17.64 2.64
C CYS A 9 32.18 17.04 2.60
N GLY A 10 32.06 15.76 2.19
CA GLY A 10 30.98 14.90 2.63
C GLY A 10 31.43 14.27 3.93
N SER A 11 30.69 14.44 5.02
CA SER A 11 30.91 13.68 6.23
C SER A 11 30.80 12.20 5.84
N LYS A 12 31.90 11.45 6.04
CA LYS A 12 31.84 9.98 5.85
C LYS A 12 30.90 9.43 6.91
N LYS A 13 29.85 8.68 6.50
CA LYS A 13 29.15 7.76 7.37
C LYS A 13 30.19 6.88 8.11
N GLU A 14 29.98 6.57 9.37
CA GLU A 14 30.77 5.55 10.02
C GLU A 14 30.61 4.24 9.23
N ASP A 15 31.70 3.57 8.91
CA ASP A 15 31.75 2.45 7.95
C ASP A 15 30.86 1.25 8.33
N ASN A 16 30.28 1.23 9.55
CA ASN A 16 29.47 0.15 10.11
C ASN A 16 28.05 0.56 10.57
N ARG A 17 27.58 1.76 10.23
CA ARG A 17 26.20 2.21 10.54
C ARG A 17 25.32 2.19 9.29
N LEU A 18 24.15 1.55 9.41
CA LEU A 18 23.12 1.54 8.39
C LEU A 18 21.83 2.18 8.91
N VAL A 19 21.16 2.92 8.06
CA VAL A 19 19.87 3.55 8.35
C VAL A 19 18.80 2.99 7.42
N ILE A 20 17.75 2.45 7.99
CA ILE A 20 16.58 1.92 7.27
C ILE A 20 15.40 2.86 7.53
N TRP A 21 14.76 3.34 6.47
CA TRP A 21 13.49 4.03 6.60
C TRP A 21 12.32 3.07 6.33
N THR A 22 11.23 3.27 7.04
CA THR A 22 9.99 2.53 6.81
C THR A 22 8.78 3.45 6.96
N ASN A 23 7.78 3.27 6.09
CA ASN A 23 6.47 3.91 6.22
C ASN A 23 5.52 3.14 7.16
N MET A 24 5.92 1.96 7.60
CA MET A 24 5.14 1.06 8.46
C MET A 24 5.32 1.48 9.91
N ASN A 25 4.31 2.12 10.50
CA ASN A 25 4.43 2.70 11.84
C ASN A 25 4.38 1.65 12.95
N VAL A 26 3.47 0.70 12.85
CA VAL A 26 3.24 -0.33 13.90
C VAL A 26 4.40 -1.34 13.94
N GLU A 27 5.04 -1.59 12.82
CA GLU A 27 6.07 -2.62 12.64
C GLU A 27 7.50 -2.12 12.97
N VAL A 28 7.70 -0.83 13.25
CA VAL A 28 9.03 -0.24 13.50
C VAL A 28 9.81 -1.02 14.55
N ASP A 29 9.19 -1.28 15.71
CA ASP A 29 9.84 -2.01 16.80
C ASP A 29 10.22 -3.46 16.42
N THR A 30 9.39 -4.07 15.58
CA THR A 30 9.63 -5.44 15.10
C THR A 30 10.76 -5.45 14.08
N LEU A 31 10.76 -4.50 13.15
CA LEU A 31 11.84 -4.34 12.19
C LEU A 31 13.15 -4.01 12.87
N GLN A 32 13.15 -3.15 13.91
CA GLN A 32 14.35 -2.84 14.69
C GLN A 32 14.95 -4.08 15.35
N LYS A 33 14.13 -4.95 15.95
CA LYS A 33 14.62 -6.21 16.55
C LYS A 33 15.30 -7.14 15.53
N TYR A 34 14.75 -7.24 14.32
CA TYR A 34 15.39 -8.01 13.24
C TYR A 34 16.68 -7.33 12.77
N ALA A 35 16.68 -6.01 12.65
CA ALA A 35 17.84 -5.22 12.27
C ALA A 35 18.98 -5.34 13.29
N ASP A 36 18.66 -5.26 14.59
CA ASP A 36 19.63 -5.47 15.68
C ASP A 36 20.26 -6.87 15.62
N THR A 37 19.41 -7.90 15.46
CA THR A 37 19.88 -9.30 15.36
C THR A 37 20.81 -9.49 14.16
N TRP A 38 20.46 -8.93 13.01
CA TRP A 38 21.29 -9.00 11.82
C TRP A 38 22.58 -8.20 12.00
N GLY A 39 22.48 -6.99 12.58
CA GLY A 39 23.62 -6.10 12.84
C GLY A 39 24.66 -6.74 13.75
N GLU A 40 24.24 -7.36 14.86
CA GLU A 40 25.11 -8.10 15.78
C GLU A 40 25.87 -9.22 15.06
N GLN A 41 25.20 -9.96 14.16
CA GLN A 41 25.81 -11.06 13.43
C GLN A 41 26.80 -10.60 12.35
N ASN A 42 26.62 -9.40 11.81
CA ASN A 42 27.39 -8.89 10.67
C ASN A 42 28.32 -7.73 11.01
N GLY A 43 28.32 -7.25 12.26
CA GLY A 43 29.19 -6.17 12.72
C GLY A 43 28.72 -4.77 12.31
N TYR A 44 27.39 -4.59 12.17
CA TYR A 44 26.77 -3.31 11.84
C TYR A 44 25.88 -2.83 12.98
N GLU A 45 25.81 -1.51 13.15
CA GLU A 45 24.76 -0.82 13.88
C GLU A 45 23.66 -0.44 12.89
N VAL A 46 22.43 -0.90 13.10
CA VAL A 46 21.32 -0.66 12.17
C VAL A 46 20.20 0.09 12.89
N GLU A 47 19.84 1.25 12.37
CA GLU A 47 18.76 2.09 12.89
C GLU A 47 17.55 2.05 11.96
N VAL A 48 16.38 1.72 12.50
CA VAL A 48 15.10 1.76 11.77
C VAL A 48 14.31 2.99 12.16
N ILE A 49 13.98 3.84 11.20
CA ILE A 49 13.32 5.11 11.43
C ILE A 49 11.98 5.12 10.68
N HIS A 50 10.88 5.43 11.40
CA HIS A 50 9.59 5.69 10.75
C HIS A 50 9.66 6.98 9.95
N GLN A 51 9.57 6.86 8.62
CA GLN A 51 9.52 7.97 7.68
C GLN A 51 8.64 7.59 6.49
N SER A 52 7.75 8.49 6.10
CA SER A 52 6.89 8.31 4.92
C SER A 52 7.12 9.46 3.92
N PRO A 53 8.32 9.54 3.33
CA PRO A 53 8.66 10.63 2.43
C PRO A 53 7.99 10.45 1.06
N SER A 54 7.70 11.57 0.39
CA SER A 54 7.50 11.53 -1.06
C SER A 54 8.80 11.11 -1.78
N VAL A 55 8.70 10.65 -3.03
CA VAL A 55 9.87 10.29 -3.85
C VAL A 55 10.89 11.45 -3.91
N GLN A 56 10.40 12.70 -4.02
CA GLN A 56 11.27 13.89 -4.05
C GLN A 56 11.99 14.13 -2.73
N GLN A 57 11.31 13.97 -1.59
CA GLN A 57 11.94 14.09 -0.26
C GLN A 57 12.97 12.99 -0.05
N PHE A 58 12.66 11.76 -0.44
CA PHE A 58 13.60 10.64 -0.40
C PHE A 58 14.84 10.93 -1.27
N ALA A 59 14.64 11.41 -2.51
CA ALA A 59 15.72 11.78 -3.42
C ALA A 59 16.66 12.88 -2.87
N GLN A 60 16.17 13.74 -1.99
CA GLN A 60 17.02 14.71 -1.28
C GLN A 60 17.76 14.04 -0.12
N ALA A 61 17.07 13.20 0.66
CA ALA A 61 17.65 12.57 1.83
C ALA A 61 18.81 11.62 1.50
N VAL A 62 18.69 10.80 0.46
CA VAL A 62 19.76 9.84 0.05
C VAL A 62 21.06 10.51 -0.41
N LYS A 63 21.04 11.83 -0.64
CA LYS A 63 22.25 12.61 -0.97
C LYS A 63 23.00 13.10 0.27
N SER A 64 22.43 12.97 1.45
CA SER A 64 23.03 13.37 2.71
C SER A 64 23.72 12.19 3.41
N ALA A 65 24.65 12.47 4.30
CA ALA A 65 25.30 11.44 5.13
C ALA A 65 24.32 10.78 6.12
N GLU A 66 23.23 11.47 6.45
CA GLU A 66 22.17 10.99 7.37
C GLU A 66 21.00 10.34 6.61
N GLY A 67 21.10 10.21 5.29
CA GLY A 67 20.07 9.57 4.47
C GLY A 67 20.01 8.06 4.68
N PRO A 68 18.89 7.40 4.29
CA PRO A 68 18.73 5.96 4.42
C PRO A 68 19.64 5.19 3.47
N ASP A 69 20.07 4.00 3.90
CA ASP A 69 20.76 2.99 3.08
C ASP A 69 19.77 2.04 2.44
N ALA A 70 18.60 1.85 3.09
CA ALA A 70 17.50 1.04 2.58
C ALA A 70 16.17 1.65 2.99
N VAL A 71 15.11 1.25 2.27
CA VAL A 71 13.73 1.60 2.61
C VAL A 71 12.88 0.32 2.58
N VAL A 72 11.99 0.18 3.56
CA VAL A 72 11.11 -0.97 3.74
C VAL A 72 9.66 -0.51 3.77
N GLY A 73 8.75 -1.31 3.19
CA GLY A 73 7.32 -1.04 3.22
C GLY A 73 6.84 -0.07 2.13
N ILE A 74 7.62 0.18 1.09
CA ILE A 74 7.18 1.00 -0.04
C ILE A 74 6.03 0.30 -0.77
N PRO A 75 4.87 0.96 -0.96
CA PRO A 75 3.80 0.45 -1.81
C PRO A 75 4.29 0.22 -3.25
N ASN A 76 3.84 -0.88 -3.86
CA ASN A 76 4.35 -1.30 -5.17
C ASN A 76 4.05 -0.31 -6.30
N ASP A 77 3.00 0.47 -6.21
CA ASP A 77 2.64 1.54 -7.16
C ASP A 77 3.68 2.67 -7.22
N GLN A 78 4.47 2.86 -6.16
CA GLN A 78 5.54 3.85 -6.10
C GLN A 78 6.90 3.31 -6.57
N LEU A 79 7.07 1.99 -6.67
CA LEU A 79 8.38 1.40 -6.97
C LEU A 79 8.98 1.91 -8.29
N ALA A 80 8.16 2.03 -9.33
CA ALA A 80 8.61 2.53 -10.63
C ALA A 80 9.16 3.98 -10.56
N ASP A 81 8.59 4.83 -9.71
CA ASP A 81 9.07 6.20 -9.51
C ASP A 81 10.45 6.22 -8.85
N TYR A 82 10.69 5.35 -7.86
CA TYR A 82 12.01 5.19 -7.24
C TYR A 82 13.05 4.67 -8.24
N VAL A 83 12.69 3.69 -9.07
CA VAL A 83 13.55 3.14 -10.12
C VAL A 83 13.91 4.21 -11.15
N ASN A 84 12.90 4.91 -11.69
CA ASN A 84 13.08 5.95 -12.70
C ASN A 84 13.91 7.14 -12.20
N ALA A 85 13.82 7.44 -10.91
CA ALA A 85 14.63 8.47 -10.25
C ALA A 85 16.06 7.99 -9.90
N GLY A 86 16.40 6.72 -10.16
CA GLY A 86 17.72 6.13 -9.83
C GLY A 86 17.98 6.01 -8.32
N LEU A 87 16.93 5.83 -7.53
CA LEU A 87 16.98 5.82 -6.06
C LEU A 87 17.04 4.41 -5.47
N THR A 88 16.88 3.37 -6.28
CA THR A 88 16.97 1.98 -5.85
C THR A 88 17.86 1.17 -6.80
N ALA A 89 18.51 0.14 -6.27
CA ALA A 89 19.37 -0.75 -7.01
C ALA A 89 18.61 -2.03 -7.41
N GLU A 90 19.06 -2.66 -8.49
CA GLU A 90 18.58 -3.99 -8.89
C GLU A 90 18.94 -5.02 -7.81
N VAL A 91 17.97 -5.83 -7.41
CA VAL A 91 18.14 -6.85 -6.38
C VAL A 91 18.73 -8.11 -6.99
N PRO A 92 19.86 -8.64 -6.46
CA PRO A 92 20.47 -9.87 -6.94
C PRO A 92 19.51 -11.07 -6.88
N ALA A 93 19.54 -11.91 -7.91
CA ALA A 93 18.61 -13.04 -8.03
C ALA A 93 18.78 -14.10 -6.91
N GLU A 94 19.96 -14.15 -6.32
CA GLU A 94 20.29 -15.06 -5.20
C GLU A 94 19.74 -14.62 -3.85
N LEU A 95 19.25 -13.38 -3.71
CA LEU A 95 18.79 -12.84 -2.43
C LEU A 95 17.54 -13.55 -1.92
N TYR A 96 16.60 -13.87 -2.83
CA TYR A 96 15.40 -14.65 -2.51
C TYR A 96 14.89 -15.41 -3.75
N LYS A 97 14.06 -16.43 -3.54
CA LYS A 97 13.45 -17.21 -4.61
C LYS A 97 12.01 -16.75 -4.82
N ASP A 98 11.63 -16.49 -6.06
CA ASP A 98 10.26 -16.10 -6.41
C ASP A 98 9.22 -17.15 -5.96
N ALA A 99 9.61 -18.44 -6.02
CA ALA A 99 8.73 -19.54 -5.59
C ALA A 99 8.35 -19.52 -4.09
N ASP A 100 9.04 -18.74 -3.27
CA ASP A 100 8.74 -18.58 -1.85
C ASP A 100 7.59 -17.58 -1.60
N PHE A 101 7.13 -16.86 -2.65
CA PHE A 101 6.14 -15.79 -2.58
C PHE A 101 4.98 -16.02 -3.57
N SER A 102 3.86 -15.33 -3.35
CA SER A 102 2.78 -15.32 -4.34
C SER A 102 3.21 -14.64 -5.63
N GLU A 103 2.68 -15.09 -6.77
CA GLU A 103 3.00 -14.51 -8.08
C GLU A 103 2.74 -12.99 -8.12
N ALA A 104 1.62 -12.54 -7.54
CA ALA A 104 1.29 -11.12 -7.48
C ALA A 104 2.33 -10.30 -6.69
N ALA A 105 2.84 -10.83 -5.56
CA ALA A 105 3.87 -10.17 -4.77
C ALA A 105 5.19 -10.07 -5.54
N VAL A 106 5.59 -11.15 -6.23
CA VAL A 106 6.79 -11.17 -7.05
C VAL A 106 6.71 -10.16 -8.18
N GLN A 107 5.61 -10.16 -8.93
CA GLN A 107 5.42 -9.26 -10.07
C GLN A 107 5.44 -7.78 -9.65
N ALA A 108 4.88 -7.47 -8.49
CA ALA A 108 4.88 -6.12 -7.92
C ALA A 108 6.30 -5.57 -7.63
N CYS A 109 7.31 -6.44 -7.57
CA CYS A 109 8.71 -6.08 -7.30
C CYS A 109 9.56 -5.90 -8.57
N TYR A 110 8.95 -6.05 -9.76
CA TYR A 110 9.63 -5.91 -11.04
C TYR A 110 9.24 -4.61 -11.74
N VAL A 111 10.25 -3.93 -12.31
CA VAL A 111 10.08 -2.79 -13.22
C VAL A 111 10.92 -3.07 -14.46
N ASP A 112 10.33 -2.99 -15.65
CA ASP A 112 10.96 -3.26 -16.94
C ASP A 112 11.72 -4.61 -16.98
N GLY A 113 11.13 -5.64 -16.39
CA GLY A 113 11.67 -6.99 -16.36
C GLY A 113 12.85 -7.22 -15.41
N LYS A 114 13.17 -6.24 -14.57
CA LYS A 114 14.22 -6.31 -13.56
C LYS A 114 13.64 -6.22 -12.16
N ARG A 115 14.25 -6.92 -11.24
CA ARG A 115 13.86 -6.97 -9.84
C ARG A 115 14.50 -5.83 -9.05
N TYR A 116 13.68 -5.05 -8.33
CA TYR A 116 14.15 -3.90 -7.53
C TYR A 116 13.79 -3.97 -6.04
N ALA A 117 12.99 -4.94 -5.64
CA ALA A 117 12.65 -5.16 -4.24
C ALA A 117 12.42 -6.63 -3.94
N PRO A 118 12.66 -7.12 -2.71
CA PRO A 118 12.04 -8.33 -2.19
C PRO A 118 10.61 -8.00 -1.75
N PRO A 119 9.62 -8.93 -1.95
CA PRO A 119 8.29 -8.76 -1.38
C PRO A 119 8.34 -8.81 0.15
N LEU A 120 7.56 -7.97 0.82
CA LEU A 120 7.41 -7.99 2.28
C LEU A 120 6.04 -8.54 2.69
N SER A 121 4.97 -7.92 2.18
CA SER A 121 3.59 -8.31 2.45
C SER A 121 2.72 -8.10 1.22
N VAL A 122 1.53 -8.71 1.23
CA VAL A 122 0.46 -8.46 0.27
C VAL A 122 -0.76 -8.03 1.06
N GLU A 123 -1.30 -6.89 0.69
CA GLU A 123 -2.48 -6.31 1.32
C GLU A 123 -3.60 -6.16 0.31
N THR A 124 -4.83 -6.20 0.80
CA THR A 124 -6.03 -5.95 0.01
C THR A 124 -7.08 -5.27 0.88
N THR A 125 -8.00 -4.57 0.24
CA THR A 125 -9.20 -4.09 0.92
C THR A 125 -10.09 -5.26 1.32
N ALA A 126 -10.79 -5.10 2.44
CA ALA A 126 -11.74 -6.07 2.98
C ALA A 126 -12.99 -5.37 3.51
N LEU A 127 -14.07 -6.10 3.59
CA LEU A 127 -15.28 -5.67 4.27
C LEU A 127 -15.18 -6.01 5.76
N PHE A 128 -15.19 -4.98 6.59
CA PHE A 128 -15.34 -5.10 8.03
C PHE A 128 -16.82 -4.96 8.41
N TYR A 129 -17.25 -5.68 9.42
CA TYR A 129 -18.60 -5.53 9.96
C TYR A 129 -18.57 -5.43 11.49
N ASN A 130 -19.48 -4.64 12.05
CA ASN A 130 -19.64 -4.47 13.48
C ASN A 130 -20.49 -5.60 14.06
N THR A 131 -19.91 -6.45 14.91
CA THR A 131 -20.58 -7.63 15.50
C THR A 131 -21.73 -7.28 16.45
N ASP A 132 -21.77 -6.04 16.95
CA ASP A 132 -22.88 -5.58 17.79
C ASP A 132 -24.09 -5.11 16.96
N MET A 133 -23.90 -4.86 15.65
CA MET A 133 -24.93 -4.38 14.74
C MET A 133 -25.35 -5.43 13.69
N VAL A 134 -24.50 -6.40 13.40
CA VAL A 134 -24.67 -7.40 12.35
C VAL A 134 -24.77 -8.80 12.99
N GLU A 135 -25.96 -9.35 13.05
CA GLU A 135 -26.18 -10.70 13.59
C GLU A 135 -25.75 -11.80 12.61
N LYS A 136 -25.94 -11.56 11.31
CA LYS A 136 -25.61 -12.51 10.24
C LYS A 136 -24.79 -11.80 9.15
N VAL A 137 -23.61 -12.32 8.88
CA VAL A 137 -22.75 -11.82 7.78
C VAL A 137 -23.48 -11.97 6.44
N PRO A 138 -23.64 -10.89 5.65
CA PRO A 138 -24.31 -10.98 4.36
C PRO A 138 -23.50 -11.82 3.37
N ALA A 139 -24.18 -12.63 2.55
CA ALA A 139 -23.54 -13.45 1.53
C ALA A 139 -23.50 -12.76 0.16
N THR A 140 -24.33 -11.74 -0.05
CA THR A 140 -24.41 -10.96 -1.29
C THR A 140 -24.45 -9.46 -1.01
N TRP A 141 -24.20 -8.67 -2.04
CA TRP A 141 -24.30 -7.21 -1.94
C TRP A 141 -25.74 -6.75 -1.70
N GLU A 142 -26.75 -7.46 -2.19
CA GLU A 142 -28.15 -7.17 -1.94
C GLU A 142 -28.47 -7.35 -0.46
N GLU A 143 -28.05 -8.47 0.15
CA GLU A 143 -28.22 -8.68 1.61
C GLU A 143 -27.46 -7.62 2.41
N LEU A 144 -26.26 -7.20 1.97
CA LEU A 144 -25.50 -6.14 2.64
C LEU A 144 -26.26 -4.80 2.59
N VAL A 145 -26.77 -4.43 1.42
CA VAL A 145 -27.52 -3.17 1.24
C VAL A 145 -28.76 -3.16 2.11
N GLU A 146 -29.54 -4.24 2.14
CA GLU A 146 -30.71 -4.37 3.01
C GLU A 146 -30.36 -4.15 4.47
N GLN A 147 -29.31 -4.82 4.96
CA GLN A 147 -28.87 -4.68 6.35
C GLN A 147 -28.27 -3.29 6.63
N ALA A 148 -27.50 -2.73 5.69
CA ALA A 148 -26.87 -1.43 5.86
C ALA A 148 -27.88 -0.29 5.97
N VAL A 149 -28.97 -0.35 5.21
CA VAL A 149 -30.06 0.65 5.29
C VAL A 149 -30.66 0.70 6.71
N GLU A 150 -30.76 -0.45 7.39
CA GLU A 150 -31.35 -0.55 8.73
C GLU A 150 -30.34 -0.25 9.86
N ASN A 151 -29.03 -0.47 9.62
CA ASN A 151 -27.99 -0.50 10.64
C ASN A 151 -26.89 0.56 10.44
N GLY A 152 -27.21 1.76 10.01
CA GLY A 152 -26.25 2.87 9.96
C GLY A 152 -25.32 2.90 8.74
N GLY A 153 -25.52 1.98 7.79
CA GLY A 153 -24.88 2.07 6.49
C GLY A 153 -23.56 1.28 6.32
N VAL A 154 -22.98 1.43 5.13
CA VAL A 154 -21.63 1.04 4.78
C VAL A 154 -20.83 2.30 4.48
N GLN A 155 -19.59 2.37 4.96
CA GLN A 155 -18.74 3.52 4.73
C GLN A 155 -17.36 3.14 4.18
N PHE A 156 -16.91 3.93 3.25
CA PHE A 156 -15.57 3.92 2.65
C PHE A 156 -15.37 5.22 1.85
N ASP A 157 -14.18 5.49 1.38
CA ASP A 157 -13.92 6.63 0.49
C ASP A 157 -14.32 6.26 -0.94
N ALA A 158 -15.59 6.53 -1.28
CA ALA A 158 -16.16 6.25 -2.60
C ALA A 158 -15.69 7.23 -3.70
N THR A 159 -14.79 8.15 -3.39
CA THR A 159 -14.16 9.03 -4.39
C THR A 159 -12.78 8.52 -4.83
N SER A 160 -12.30 7.47 -4.20
CA SER A 160 -11.01 6.85 -4.48
C SER A 160 -11.19 5.52 -5.21
N ILE A 161 -10.64 5.45 -6.44
CA ILE A 161 -10.61 4.22 -7.24
C ILE A 161 -9.99 3.03 -6.47
N TYR A 162 -9.15 3.29 -5.48
CA TYR A 162 -8.53 2.27 -4.66
C TYR A 162 -9.58 1.42 -3.92
N TYR A 163 -10.61 2.05 -3.36
CA TYR A 163 -11.72 1.36 -2.69
C TYR A 163 -12.79 0.88 -3.67
N ASP A 164 -12.97 1.55 -4.80
CA ASP A 164 -13.95 1.19 -5.82
C ASP A 164 -13.51 -0.01 -6.67
N LEU A 165 -12.20 -0.25 -6.76
CA LEU A 165 -11.64 -1.25 -7.67
C LEU A 165 -12.20 -2.66 -7.42
N GLY A 166 -12.53 -3.00 -6.18
CA GLY A 166 -13.18 -4.27 -5.83
C GLY A 166 -14.51 -4.47 -6.56
N PHE A 167 -15.36 -3.45 -6.62
CA PHE A 167 -16.64 -3.46 -7.35
C PHE A 167 -16.42 -3.55 -8.86
N VAL A 168 -15.49 -2.73 -9.38
CA VAL A 168 -15.12 -2.70 -10.80
C VAL A 168 -14.63 -4.08 -11.25
N ARG A 169 -13.73 -4.70 -10.49
CA ARG A 169 -13.19 -6.04 -10.77
C ARG A 169 -14.25 -7.13 -10.69
N ALA A 170 -15.14 -7.07 -9.71
CA ALA A 170 -16.23 -8.03 -9.54
C ALA A 170 -17.18 -8.09 -10.74
N CYS A 171 -17.36 -6.95 -11.43
CA CYS A 171 -18.18 -6.84 -12.64
C CYS A 171 -17.38 -7.06 -13.94
N GLY A 172 -16.08 -7.36 -13.88
CA GLY A 172 -15.24 -7.61 -15.05
C GLY A 172 -14.55 -6.37 -15.63
N GLY A 173 -14.57 -5.24 -14.92
CA GLY A 173 -13.75 -4.09 -15.22
C GLY A 173 -12.29 -4.28 -14.75
N TYR A 174 -11.38 -3.44 -15.23
CA TYR A 174 -9.96 -3.45 -14.84
C TYR A 174 -9.33 -2.08 -15.15
N ILE A 175 -8.19 -1.78 -14.53
CA ILE A 175 -7.43 -0.57 -14.87
C ILE A 175 -6.69 -0.83 -16.18
N PHE A 176 -5.71 -1.72 -16.18
CA PHE A 176 -4.98 -2.16 -17.37
C PHE A 176 -5.14 -3.66 -17.56
N ASN A 177 -5.25 -4.11 -18.80
CA ASN A 177 -5.30 -5.53 -19.10
C ASN A 177 -3.96 -6.19 -18.77
N TYR A 178 -4.01 -7.29 -17.99
CA TYR A 178 -2.82 -8.05 -17.64
C TYR A 178 -2.78 -9.34 -18.42
N GLN A 179 -1.80 -9.48 -19.30
CA GLN A 179 -1.60 -10.66 -20.14
C GLN A 179 -0.11 -11.01 -20.25
N ASN A 180 0.19 -12.30 -20.27
CA ASN A 180 1.55 -12.81 -20.46
C ASN A 180 2.62 -12.21 -19.53
N GLY A 181 2.23 -11.91 -18.28
CA GLY A 181 3.17 -11.36 -17.29
C GLY A 181 3.40 -9.84 -17.38
N ALA A 182 2.61 -9.09 -18.16
CA ALA A 182 2.74 -7.65 -18.30
C ALA A 182 1.39 -6.95 -18.38
N TYR A 183 1.37 -5.67 -17.98
CA TYR A 183 0.21 -4.79 -18.15
C TYR A 183 0.27 -4.12 -19.53
N ASP A 184 -0.82 -4.26 -20.28
CA ASP A 184 -1.05 -3.47 -21.50
C ASP A 184 -1.72 -2.14 -21.13
N THR A 185 -0.93 -1.07 -21.05
CA THR A 185 -1.41 0.27 -20.70
C THR A 185 -2.25 0.92 -21.79
N SER A 186 -2.33 0.33 -22.98
CA SER A 186 -3.22 0.77 -24.06
C SER A 186 -4.62 0.14 -23.98
N ASP A 187 -4.78 -0.93 -23.21
CA ASP A 187 -6.06 -1.62 -22.98
C ASP A 187 -6.56 -1.29 -21.56
N ILE A 188 -7.47 -0.30 -21.50
CA ILE A 188 -8.05 0.24 -20.25
C ILE A 188 -9.49 -0.21 -20.13
N GLY A 189 -9.80 -1.01 -19.10
CA GLY A 189 -11.13 -1.57 -18.86
C GLY A 189 -12.01 -0.78 -17.89
N LEU A 190 -11.73 0.50 -17.64
CA LEU A 190 -12.54 1.35 -16.76
C LEU A 190 -13.84 1.88 -17.40
N ALA A 191 -14.02 1.66 -18.69
CA ALA A 191 -15.22 2.05 -19.43
C ALA A 191 -15.85 0.86 -20.20
N ASN A 192 -15.46 -0.38 -19.91
CA ASN A 192 -16.14 -1.55 -20.45
C ASN A 192 -17.51 -1.76 -19.75
N ASP A 193 -18.34 -2.63 -20.29
CA ASP A 193 -19.70 -2.87 -19.78
C ASP A 193 -19.70 -3.26 -18.29
N GLY A 194 -18.71 -4.02 -17.84
CA GLY A 194 -18.58 -4.43 -16.43
C GLY A 194 -18.25 -3.24 -15.52
N ALA A 195 -17.32 -2.38 -15.91
CA ALA A 195 -17.00 -1.18 -15.15
C ALA A 195 -18.21 -0.24 -15.07
N VAL A 196 -18.93 -0.04 -16.19
CA VAL A 196 -20.17 0.75 -16.21
C VAL A 196 -21.22 0.17 -15.27
N GLN A 197 -21.38 -1.16 -15.23
CA GLN A 197 -22.28 -1.82 -14.29
C GLN A 197 -21.87 -1.56 -12.82
N ALA A 198 -20.59 -1.63 -12.50
CA ALA A 198 -20.08 -1.36 -11.15
C ALA A 198 -20.34 0.09 -10.72
N TYR A 199 -20.11 1.06 -11.61
CA TYR A 199 -20.38 2.47 -11.31
C TYR A 199 -21.87 2.77 -11.18
N HIS A 200 -22.75 2.10 -11.94
CA HIS A 200 -24.20 2.18 -11.69
C HIS A 200 -24.57 1.65 -10.30
N PHE A 201 -23.95 0.58 -9.84
CA PHE A 201 -24.18 0.08 -8.50
C PHE A 201 -23.70 1.07 -7.43
N LEU A 202 -22.52 1.68 -7.58
CA LEU A 202 -22.02 2.71 -6.68
C LEU A 202 -22.91 3.96 -6.69
N ASP A 203 -23.41 4.36 -7.86
CA ASP A 203 -24.40 5.45 -7.96
C ASP A 203 -25.70 5.10 -7.23
N ASP A 204 -26.20 3.87 -7.34
CA ASP A 204 -27.37 3.40 -6.60
C ASP A 204 -27.11 3.45 -5.07
N LEU A 205 -25.93 3.06 -4.60
CA LEU A 205 -25.57 3.17 -3.17
C LEU A 205 -25.66 4.62 -2.67
N CYS A 206 -25.28 5.58 -3.51
CA CYS A 206 -25.35 7.00 -3.22
C CYS A 206 -26.78 7.55 -3.40
N SER A 207 -27.31 7.50 -4.63
CA SER A 207 -28.50 8.24 -5.04
C SER A 207 -29.80 7.60 -4.60
N ARG A 208 -29.87 6.28 -4.57
CA ARG A 208 -31.07 5.51 -4.24
C ARG A 208 -31.15 5.12 -2.78
N TYR A 209 -30.04 4.68 -2.20
CA TYR A 209 -30.01 4.14 -0.86
C TYR A 209 -29.45 5.14 0.16
N GLY A 210 -28.73 6.17 -0.26
CA GLY A 210 -28.11 7.16 0.62
C GLY A 210 -27.05 6.58 1.55
N LEU A 211 -26.42 5.47 1.15
CA LEU A 211 -25.46 4.72 1.98
C LEU A 211 -24.05 5.30 1.90
N ILE A 212 -23.69 5.92 0.78
CA ILE A 212 -22.37 6.53 0.56
C ILE A 212 -22.53 7.97 0.09
N THR A 213 -21.55 8.82 0.39
CA THR A 213 -21.48 10.22 -0.06
C THR A 213 -20.05 10.60 -0.39
N ALA A 214 -19.88 11.62 -1.26
CA ALA A 214 -18.54 12.07 -1.68
C ALA A 214 -17.75 12.81 -0.59
N ASP A 215 -18.38 13.19 0.51
CA ASP A 215 -17.70 13.91 1.63
C ASP A 215 -17.09 12.95 2.65
N VAL A 216 -17.31 11.64 2.53
CA VAL A 216 -16.74 10.64 3.42
C VAL A 216 -15.37 10.23 2.92
N THR A 217 -14.32 10.75 3.56
CA THR A 217 -12.94 10.31 3.34
C THR A 217 -12.65 9.01 4.08
N ALA A 218 -11.55 8.32 3.74
CA ALA A 218 -11.12 7.10 4.42
C ALA A 218 -10.98 7.30 5.95
N ASP A 219 -10.48 8.44 6.41
CA ASP A 219 -10.34 8.77 7.84
C ASP A 219 -11.70 8.95 8.52
N ILE A 220 -12.67 9.60 7.85
CA ILE A 220 -14.02 9.77 8.36
C ILE A 220 -14.73 8.41 8.44
N ALA A 221 -14.64 7.60 7.39
CA ALA A 221 -15.24 6.26 7.33
C ALA A 221 -14.70 5.37 8.46
N ARG A 222 -13.37 5.31 8.62
CA ARG A 222 -12.70 4.57 9.71
C ARG A 222 -13.19 5.04 11.08
N SER A 223 -13.18 6.36 11.34
CA SER A 223 -13.62 6.93 12.61
C SER A 223 -15.10 6.63 12.89
N ASN A 224 -15.97 6.66 11.89
CA ASN A 224 -17.37 6.33 12.06
C ASN A 224 -17.57 4.86 12.42
N PHE A 225 -16.83 3.95 11.79
CA PHE A 225 -16.88 2.53 12.12
C PHE A 225 -16.35 2.24 13.52
N GLN A 226 -15.21 2.81 13.92
CA GLN A 226 -14.64 2.72 15.27
C GLN A 226 -15.63 3.17 16.36
N ASN A 227 -16.42 4.19 16.07
CA ASN A 227 -17.41 4.73 16.99
C ASN A 227 -18.80 4.07 16.89
N GLY A 228 -18.94 2.94 16.18
CA GLY A 228 -20.19 2.20 16.06
C GLY A 228 -21.29 2.95 15.31
N LYS A 229 -20.95 3.88 14.42
CA LYS A 229 -21.94 4.68 13.67
C LYS A 229 -22.40 4.02 12.37
N CYS A 230 -21.73 2.98 11.90
CA CYS A 230 -22.10 2.21 10.72
C CYS A 230 -21.82 0.73 10.93
N ALA A 231 -22.65 -0.11 10.29
CA ALA A 231 -22.55 -1.56 10.40
C ALA A 231 -21.38 -2.13 9.60
N TYR A 232 -21.02 -1.48 8.49
CA TYR A 232 -20.02 -1.98 7.56
C TYR A 232 -19.01 -0.90 7.20
N TYR A 233 -17.76 -1.35 6.98
CA TYR A 233 -16.65 -0.51 6.55
C TYR A 233 -15.80 -1.26 5.53
N ILE A 234 -15.41 -0.58 4.45
CA ILE A 234 -14.43 -1.09 3.50
C ILE A 234 -13.11 -0.37 3.75
N GLY A 235 -12.12 -1.12 4.17
CA GLY A 235 -10.76 -0.66 4.47
C GLY A 235 -9.75 -1.77 4.28
N GLY A 236 -8.65 -1.74 5.02
CA GLY A 236 -7.61 -2.74 4.91
C GLY A 236 -7.03 -3.16 6.26
N PRO A 237 -6.02 -4.08 6.24
CA PRO A 237 -5.41 -4.59 7.47
C PRO A 237 -4.73 -3.50 8.32
N TRP A 238 -4.37 -2.38 7.74
CA TRP A 238 -3.81 -1.21 8.44
C TRP A 238 -4.78 -0.55 9.44
N ASP A 239 -6.05 -0.88 9.38
CA ASP A 239 -7.09 -0.32 10.27
C ASP A 239 -7.41 -1.24 11.46
N ILE A 240 -6.93 -2.50 11.48
CA ILE A 240 -7.30 -3.54 12.45
C ILE A 240 -7.00 -3.11 13.89
N ASP A 241 -5.83 -2.55 14.13
CA ASP A 241 -5.43 -2.14 15.49
C ASP A 241 -6.38 -1.10 16.09
N GLY A 242 -6.90 -0.23 15.23
CA GLY A 242 -7.89 0.77 15.63
C GLY A 242 -9.27 0.20 15.98
N PHE A 243 -9.59 -1.03 15.56
CA PHE A 243 -10.89 -1.66 15.78
C PHE A 243 -10.89 -2.65 16.95
N THR A 244 -9.72 -3.01 17.45
CA THR A 244 -9.54 -4.01 18.53
C THR A 244 -9.12 -3.41 19.87
N SER A 245 -8.97 -2.10 19.93
CA SER A 245 -8.54 -1.34 21.13
C SER A 245 -9.68 -0.87 22.00
#